data_6b9d748fab7ffa646c8e2868dd10908c
#
_entry.id   6b9d748fab7ffa646c8e2868dd10908c
#
_cell.length_a   1.000
_cell.length_b   1.000
_cell.length_c   1.000
_cell.angle_alpha   90.00
_cell.angle_beta   90.00
_cell.angle_gamma   90.00
#
_symmetry.space_group_name_H-M   'P 1'
#
loop_
_entity.id
_entity.type
_entity.pdbx_description
1 polymer ?
#
loop_
_entity_poly.entity_id
_entity_poly.type
_entity_poly.pdbx_seq_one_letter_code
_entity_poly.pdbx_strand_id
1 'polypeptide(L)'
;MSTNKPDNDKLYDIIIIGAGVVGPCIARCMARQGRKVLIAEREWSCPNRIVGELMQPSGLKALKQLGMIKAINNIEANEVDGYYIEFNGKEVAIDYPSKNVESALDTTPVPKAIQKGDEDKVGTDSTIDAKKWEECPHVKGASFRHGQFLTNLRNLCLSEPNVTKLDGSVTGVIKNDKDCVCGITVANQGSFKGRLVINCDGIYSKFRKELDEDFVPKVGSYFIGLELKDAKLPKPHFGHVLLGEHAPVLIYQMDPHSSRMLCAYRSKTLPKRSEVLDYLRTQVLPQLPKCVQPSFEEALNQKGQDIYRAMPNQYLPARLNDVPGFVCIGDSLNMRHPLTGGGMTVGLNDAVMFCKMLSDMSNEQLGHEEIVLERLIDFHTERKHLDAVINALSLALYTLFAADNKYLQILQRGVFAYFLRGGVYVGQPIGLLSGLIPSIWVLFSNFFAVAFYACRLNFAARGIVGFPLALYENIVVLF
;
A
#
# COMPACT_ATOMS: atom_id res chain seq x y z
N MET A 1 -12.39 -23.65 -17.18
CA MET A 1 -10.92 -23.62 -17.28
C MET A 1 -10.38 -24.77 -16.44
N SER A 2 -9.57 -25.66 -17.04
CA SER A 2 -8.94 -26.78 -16.32
C SER A 2 -7.85 -26.23 -15.42
N THR A 3 -8.12 -26.08 -14.13
CA THR A 3 -7.06 -25.79 -13.16
C THR A 3 -6.22 -27.04 -12.96
N ASN A 4 -4.92 -26.95 -13.16
CA ASN A 4 -3.99 -28.03 -12.84
C ASN A 4 -4.20 -28.47 -11.39
N LYS A 5 -4.37 -29.78 -11.15
CA LYS A 5 -4.45 -30.28 -9.78
C LYS A 5 -3.07 -30.23 -9.12
N PRO A 6 -3.02 -29.88 -7.82
CA PRO A 6 -1.78 -29.99 -7.05
C PRO A 6 -1.27 -31.45 -7.05
N ASP A 7 0.04 -31.60 -7.17
CA ASP A 7 0.71 -32.90 -7.22
C ASP A 7 1.90 -32.86 -6.26
N ASN A 8 1.90 -33.74 -5.26
CA ASN A 8 2.90 -33.81 -4.20
C ASN A 8 4.25 -34.37 -4.70
N ASP A 9 4.24 -35.18 -5.78
CA ASP A 9 5.45 -35.78 -6.36
C ASP A 9 6.13 -34.82 -7.35
N LYS A 10 5.44 -33.75 -7.74
CA LYS A 10 5.96 -32.77 -8.70
C LYS A 10 6.91 -31.77 -8.03
N LEU A 11 8.05 -31.54 -8.67
CA LEU A 11 8.91 -30.41 -8.33
C LEU A 11 8.41 -29.16 -9.04
N TYR A 12 8.03 -28.13 -8.24
CA TYR A 12 7.69 -26.79 -8.74
C TYR A 12 8.96 -25.94 -8.82
N ASP A 13 9.01 -25.02 -9.77
CA ASP A 13 10.11 -24.06 -9.84
C ASP A 13 9.92 -22.96 -8.76
N ILE A 14 8.67 -22.54 -8.58
CA ILE A 14 8.28 -21.53 -7.59
C ILE A 14 7.09 -22.02 -6.77
N ILE A 15 7.16 -21.89 -5.46
CA ILE A 15 6.00 -22.00 -4.55
C ILE A 15 5.70 -20.64 -3.93
N ILE A 16 4.45 -20.20 -3.99
CA ILE A 16 4.00 -18.92 -3.40
C ILE A 16 3.03 -19.21 -2.26
N ILE A 17 3.33 -18.65 -1.08
CA ILE A 17 2.48 -18.71 0.10
C ILE A 17 1.67 -17.40 0.17
N GLY A 18 0.36 -17.50 -0.03
CA GLY A 18 -0.57 -16.38 0.02
C GLY A 18 -0.96 -15.84 -1.36
N ALA A 19 -2.27 -15.82 -1.63
CA ALA A 19 -2.86 -15.22 -2.83
C ALA A 19 -3.51 -13.86 -2.50
N GLY A 20 -2.78 -12.99 -1.80
CA GLY A 20 -3.10 -11.58 -1.59
C GLY A 20 -2.79 -10.75 -2.84
N VAL A 21 -2.49 -9.44 -2.66
CA VAL A 21 -2.23 -8.55 -3.81
C VAL A 21 -0.96 -8.94 -4.56
N VAL A 22 0.11 -9.25 -3.85
CA VAL A 22 1.46 -9.48 -4.41
C VAL A 22 1.62 -10.89 -4.99
N GLY A 23 1.14 -11.91 -4.28
CA GLY A 23 1.31 -13.32 -4.66
C GLY A 23 0.82 -13.65 -6.08
N PRO A 24 -0.43 -13.33 -6.46
CA PRO A 24 -0.95 -13.57 -7.81
C PRO A 24 -0.17 -12.84 -8.90
N CYS A 25 0.35 -11.64 -8.60
CA CYS A 25 1.16 -10.86 -9.55
C CYS A 25 2.50 -11.55 -9.83
N ILE A 26 3.19 -11.99 -8.79
CA ILE A 26 4.44 -12.76 -8.93
C ILE A 26 4.16 -14.10 -9.62
N ALA A 27 3.11 -14.84 -9.20
CA ALA A 27 2.77 -16.13 -9.79
C ALA A 27 2.55 -16.04 -11.29
N ARG A 28 1.76 -15.07 -11.75
CA ARG A 28 1.52 -14.83 -13.16
C ARG A 28 2.80 -14.49 -13.92
N CYS A 29 3.59 -13.59 -13.39
CA CYS A 29 4.84 -13.17 -14.01
C CYS A 29 5.82 -14.36 -14.16
N MET A 30 6.01 -15.15 -13.10
CA MET A 30 6.86 -16.32 -13.11
C MET A 30 6.36 -17.40 -14.07
N ALA A 31 5.06 -17.63 -14.14
CA ALA A 31 4.45 -18.57 -15.08
C ALA A 31 4.67 -18.16 -16.55
N ARG A 32 4.58 -16.86 -16.85
CA ARG A 32 4.87 -16.30 -18.18
C ARG A 32 6.34 -16.37 -18.57
N GLN A 33 7.23 -16.46 -17.59
CA GLN A 33 8.66 -16.76 -17.80
C GLN A 33 8.93 -18.26 -18.00
N GLY A 34 7.88 -19.10 -18.11
CA GLY A 34 7.99 -20.54 -18.36
C GLY A 34 8.11 -21.41 -17.12
N ARG A 35 8.01 -20.84 -15.91
CA ARG A 35 8.17 -21.56 -14.65
C ARG A 35 6.88 -22.26 -14.22
N LYS A 36 7.03 -23.42 -13.58
CA LYS A 36 5.94 -24.16 -12.94
C LYS A 36 5.70 -23.57 -11.55
N VAL A 37 4.55 -22.92 -11.36
CA VAL A 37 4.22 -22.19 -10.11
C VAL A 37 3.11 -22.90 -9.36
N LEU A 38 3.32 -23.11 -8.05
CA LEU A 38 2.28 -23.49 -7.10
C LEU A 38 1.94 -22.27 -6.24
N ILE A 39 0.67 -21.87 -6.20
CA ILE A 39 0.20 -20.79 -5.31
C ILE A 39 -0.78 -21.34 -4.30
N ALA A 40 -0.40 -21.25 -3.01
CA ALA A 40 -1.19 -21.72 -1.88
C ALA A 40 -1.89 -20.57 -1.16
N GLU A 41 -3.20 -20.70 -0.94
CA GLU A 41 -4.01 -19.75 -0.20
C GLU A 41 -5.05 -20.52 0.64
N ARG A 42 -5.25 -20.08 1.87
CA ARG A 42 -6.21 -20.70 2.80
C ARG A 42 -7.66 -20.31 2.54
N GLU A 43 -7.87 -19.14 1.90
CA GLU A 43 -9.20 -18.59 1.68
C GLU A 43 -9.26 -17.91 0.29
N TRP A 44 -9.86 -18.60 -0.66
CA TRP A 44 -10.00 -18.15 -2.05
C TRP A 44 -11.27 -17.35 -2.31
N SER A 45 -12.18 -17.26 -1.36
CA SER A 45 -13.37 -16.43 -1.49
C SER A 45 -13.03 -14.94 -1.57
N CYS A 46 -13.99 -14.13 -1.97
CA CYS A 46 -13.86 -12.69 -2.02
C CYS A 46 -13.79 -12.12 -0.59
N PRO A 47 -12.64 -11.57 -0.14
CA PRO A 47 -12.52 -11.10 1.22
C PRO A 47 -13.21 -9.75 1.41
N ASN A 48 -13.84 -9.56 2.55
CA ASN A 48 -14.34 -8.26 2.96
C ASN A 48 -13.31 -7.58 3.88
N ARG A 49 -12.48 -6.69 3.33
CA ARG A 49 -11.46 -5.92 4.05
C ARG A 49 -11.76 -4.43 4.00
N ILE A 50 -11.25 -3.68 4.98
CA ILE A 50 -11.46 -2.23 5.12
C ILE A 50 -10.25 -1.39 4.71
N VAL A 51 -9.19 -2.00 4.22
CA VAL A 51 -7.94 -1.34 3.80
C VAL A 51 -7.40 -2.00 2.55
N GLY A 52 -6.60 -1.25 1.79
CA GLY A 52 -6.12 -1.68 0.48
C GLY A 52 -7.15 -1.40 -0.62
N GLU A 53 -7.89 -0.30 -0.48
CA GLU A 53 -8.96 0.13 -1.39
C GLU A 53 -8.59 1.40 -2.16
N LEU A 54 -7.48 2.05 -1.82
CA LEU A 54 -6.91 3.20 -2.52
C LEU A 54 -5.52 2.84 -3.03
N MET A 55 -5.29 2.99 -4.33
CA MET A 55 -4.02 2.70 -5.00
C MET A 55 -3.44 3.97 -5.60
N GLN A 56 -2.18 4.22 -5.30
CA GLN A 56 -1.41 5.33 -5.83
C GLN A 56 -1.06 5.12 -7.32
N PRO A 57 -0.79 6.18 -8.09
CA PRO A 57 -0.44 6.08 -9.51
C PRO A 57 0.72 5.11 -9.81
N SER A 58 1.79 5.11 -9.01
CA SER A 58 2.92 4.18 -9.20
C SER A 58 2.51 2.70 -9.00
N GLY A 59 1.51 2.43 -8.14
CA GLY A 59 0.95 1.08 -7.99
C GLY A 59 0.21 0.61 -9.24
N LEU A 60 -0.54 1.51 -9.88
CA LEU A 60 -1.22 1.19 -11.14
C LEU A 60 -0.22 0.99 -12.30
N LYS A 61 0.86 1.80 -12.34
CA LYS A 61 1.97 1.61 -13.26
C LYS A 61 2.60 0.22 -13.08
N ALA A 62 2.85 -0.18 -11.84
CA ALA A 62 3.36 -1.51 -11.51
C ALA A 62 2.40 -2.63 -11.95
N LEU A 63 1.08 -2.48 -11.74
CA LEU A 63 0.08 -3.43 -12.25
C LEU A 63 0.14 -3.56 -13.77
N LYS A 64 0.29 -2.46 -14.50
CA LYS A 64 0.43 -2.47 -15.96
C LYS A 64 1.70 -3.22 -16.36
N GLN A 65 2.82 -2.95 -15.72
CA GLN A 65 4.10 -3.64 -15.98
C GLN A 65 4.03 -5.16 -15.71
N LEU A 66 3.25 -5.58 -14.73
CA LEU A 66 3.01 -6.99 -14.39
C LEU A 66 1.97 -7.66 -15.32
N GLY A 67 1.36 -6.90 -16.25
CA GLY A 67 0.26 -7.38 -17.09
C GLY A 67 -1.03 -7.63 -16.32
N MET A 68 -1.18 -6.99 -15.14
CA MET A 68 -2.29 -7.21 -14.20
C MET A 68 -3.31 -6.06 -14.18
N ILE A 69 -3.17 -5.05 -15.04
CA ILE A 69 -4.02 -3.84 -15.00
C ILE A 69 -5.51 -4.15 -15.19
N LYS A 70 -5.86 -5.22 -15.90
CA LYS A 70 -7.25 -5.67 -16.06
C LYS A 70 -7.92 -6.05 -14.72
N ALA A 71 -7.16 -6.16 -13.63
CA ALA A 71 -7.73 -6.44 -12.30
C ALA A 71 -8.63 -5.31 -11.77
N ILE A 72 -8.50 -4.08 -12.30
CA ILE A 72 -9.37 -2.95 -11.94
C ILE A 72 -10.62 -2.83 -12.84
N ASN A 73 -10.77 -3.69 -13.84
CA ASN A 73 -11.91 -3.65 -14.73
C ASN A 73 -13.14 -4.34 -14.12
N ASN A 74 -14.34 -3.82 -14.40
CA ASN A 74 -15.63 -4.38 -14.00
C ASN A 74 -15.79 -4.54 -12.47
N ILE A 75 -15.22 -3.64 -11.69
CA ILE A 75 -15.33 -3.58 -10.23
C ILE A 75 -15.80 -2.21 -9.73
N GLU A 76 -16.41 -1.43 -10.61
CA GLU A 76 -16.89 -0.07 -10.31
C GLU A 76 -15.80 0.83 -9.68
N ALA A 77 -14.54 0.61 -10.07
CA ALA A 77 -13.42 1.38 -9.56
C ALA A 77 -13.54 2.85 -9.94
N ASN A 78 -13.22 3.74 -8.99
CA ASN A 78 -13.23 5.18 -9.21
C ASN A 78 -11.82 5.68 -9.51
N GLU A 79 -11.71 6.64 -10.42
CA GLU A 79 -10.49 7.40 -10.63
C GLU A 79 -10.23 8.31 -9.43
N VAL A 80 -8.96 8.47 -9.07
CA VAL A 80 -8.52 9.38 -8.02
C VAL A 80 -7.52 10.36 -8.62
N ASP A 81 -7.85 11.65 -8.57
CA ASP A 81 -7.06 12.72 -9.18
C ASP A 81 -5.99 13.29 -8.23
N GLY A 82 -6.14 13.04 -6.93
CA GLY A 82 -5.23 13.56 -5.91
C GLY A 82 -5.78 13.50 -4.50
N TYR A 83 -5.37 14.47 -3.68
CA TYR A 83 -5.80 14.60 -2.29
C TYR A 83 -6.45 15.95 -2.01
N TYR A 84 -7.55 15.91 -1.27
CA TYR A 84 -8.19 17.07 -0.65
C TYR A 84 -7.87 17.04 0.84
N ILE A 85 -7.25 18.10 1.34
CA ILE A 85 -6.88 18.21 2.75
C ILE A 85 -7.67 19.38 3.35
N GLU A 86 -8.38 19.11 4.46
CA GLU A 86 -9.07 20.14 5.24
C GLU A 86 -8.44 20.25 6.62
N PHE A 87 -8.16 21.50 7.03
CA PHE A 87 -7.61 21.81 8.34
C PHE A 87 -8.17 23.13 8.87
N ASN A 88 -8.90 23.10 10.00
CA ASN A 88 -9.50 24.26 10.65
C ASN A 88 -10.33 25.13 9.68
N GLY A 89 -11.19 24.52 8.87
CA GLY A 89 -12.06 25.19 7.92
C GLY A 89 -11.35 25.79 6.70
N LYS A 90 -10.06 25.50 6.51
CA LYS A 90 -9.31 25.82 5.30
C LYS A 90 -9.08 24.52 4.52
N GLU A 91 -9.12 24.63 3.21
CA GLU A 91 -8.99 23.50 2.29
C GLU A 91 -7.88 23.69 1.27
N VAL A 92 -7.27 22.61 0.86
CA VAL A 92 -6.34 22.55 -0.25
C VAL A 92 -6.56 21.27 -1.06
N ALA A 93 -6.73 21.42 -2.35
CA ALA A 93 -6.77 20.28 -3.28
C ALA A 93 -5.41 20.15 -3.98
N ILE A 94 -4.90 18.94 -4.01
CA ILE A 94 -3.57 18.63 -4.53
C ILE A 94 -3.73 17.56 -5.60
N ASP A 95 -3.60 17.97 -6.87
CA ASP A 95 -3.68 17.04 -8.00
C ASP A 95 -2.39 16.21 -8.12
N TYR A 96 -2.50 14.98 -8.59
CA TYR A 96 -1.32 14.18 -8.96
C TYR A 96 -0.51 14.85 -10.08
N PRO A 97 0.79 14.54 -10.22
CA PRO A 97 1.65 15.16 -11.22
C PRO A 97 1.13 14.97 -12.65
N SER A 98 1.50 15.88 -13.56
CA SER A 98 1.27 15.67 -14.99
C SER A 98 2.14 14.54 -15.54
N LYS A 99 1.71 13.87 -16.63
CA LYS A 99 2.47 12.82 -17.32
C LYS A 99 3.84 13.29 -17.82
N ASN A 100 3.98 14.57 -18.14
CA ASN A 100 5.27 15.13 -18.55
C ASN A 100 6.34 15.08 -17.46
N VAL A 101 5.92 15.17 -16.19
CA VAL A 101 6.84 14.97 -15.04
C VAL A 101 7.19 13.48 -14.88
N GLU A 102 6.24 12.59 -15.14
CA GLU A 102 6.45 11.14 -15.11
C GLU A 102 7.44 10.70 -16.20
N SER A 103 7.30 11.17 -17.45
CA SER A 103 8.18 10.82 -18.55
C SER A 103 9.62 11.33 -18.37
N ALA A 104 9.81 12.46 -17.71
CA ALA A 104 11.12 13.01 -17.39
C ALA A 104 11.86 12.21 -16.30
N LEU A 105 11.12 11.44 -15.48
CA LEU A 105 11.64 10.63 -14.38
C LEU A 105 11.72 9.13 -14.74
N ASP A 106 11.16 8.72 -15.88
CA ASP A 106 11.09 7.30 -16.31
C ASP A 106 12.39 6.86 -16.98
N THR A 107 13.41 6.56 -16.16
CA THR A 107 14.67 5.99 -16.62
C THR A 107 14.69 4.46 -16.64
N THR A 108 13.60 3.79 -16.24
CA THR A 108 13.52 2.35 -16.17
C THR A 108 12.90 1.75 -17.43
N PRO A 109 13.68 1.05 -18.30
CA PRO A 109 13.13 0.34 -19.44
C PRO A 109 12.19 -0.79 -18.96
N VAL A 110 10.98 -0.87 -19.54
CA VAL A 110 10.09 -2.03 -19.34
C VAL A 110 10.76 -3.27 -19.91
N PRO A 111 10.97 -4.34 -19.14
CA PRO A 111 11.62 -5.54 -19.64
C PRO A 111 10.83 -6.17 -20.78
N LYS A 112 11.50 -6.49 -21.90
CA LYS A 112 10.88 -7.15 -23.08
C LYS A 112 10.18 -8.48 -22.74
N ALA A 113 10.60 -9.16 -21.68
CA ALA A 113 10.03 -10.42 -21.21
C ALA A 113 8.60 -10.27 -20.63
N ILE A 114 8.18 -9.05 -20.25
CA ILE A 114 6.83 -8.76 -19.74
C ILE A 114 5.90 -8.30 -20.88
N GLN A 115 6.46 -7.86 -22.03
CA GLN A 115 5.70 -7.29 -23.16
C GLN A 115 5.11 -8.29 -24.15
N LYS A 116 5.45 -9.57 -24.09
CA LYS A 116 4.88 -10.59 -25.00
C LYS A 116 3.48 -11.01 -24.52
N GLY A 117 2.43 -10.44 -25.11
CA GLY A 117 1.12 -11.09 -25.17
C GLY A 117 -0.13 -10.33 -24.77
N ASP A 118 -0.15 -9.01 -24.61
CA ASP A 118 -1.39 -8.30 -24.27
C ASP A 118 -1.86 -7.29 -25.34
N GLU A 119 -2.05 -7.75 -26.58
CA GLU A 119 -3.01 -7.14 -27.49
C GLU A 119 -4.38 -7.85 -27.39
N ASP A 120 -4.90 -7.98 -26.17
CA ASP A 120 -6.26 -8.49 -25.98
C ASP A 120 -7.27 -7.36 -26.06
N LYS A 121 -8.24 -7.55 -26.95
CA LYS A 121 -9.40 -6.69 -27.17
C LYS A 121 -10.08 -6.37 -25.83
N VAL A 122 -10.05 -5.10 -25.44
CA VAL A 122 -10.71 -4.57 -24.27
C VAL A 122 -12.23 -4.64 -24.50
N GLY A 123 -12.94 -5.41 -23.67
CA GLY A 123 -14.39 -5.39 -23.61
C GLY A 123 -14.88 -4.02 -23.07
N THR A 124 -15.82 -3.43 -23.78
CA THR A 124 -16.32 -2.06 -23.58
C THR A 124 -17.43 -2.03 -22.55
N ASP A 125 -17.15 -2.19 -21.26
CA ASP A 125 -18.10 -1.73 -20.22
C ASP A 125 -17.40 -1.70 -18.85
N SER A 126 -16.57 -0.66 -18.57
CA SER A 126 -16.03 -0.41 -17.25
C SER A 126 -16.01 1.09 -16.98
N THR A 127 -16.31 1.48 -15.76
CA THR A 127 -16.21 2.86 -15.27
C THR A 127 -14.82 3.45 -15.39
N ILE A 128 -13.77 2.60 -15.47
CA ILE A 128 -12.41 2.98 -15.85
C ILE A 128 -12.09 2.35 -17.20
N ASP A 129 -12.08 3.15 -18.25
CA ASP A 129 -11.58 2.76 -19.57
C ASP A 129 -10.07 2.94 -19.60
N ALA A 130 -9.31 1.84 -19.79
CA ALA A 130 -7.86 1.88 -19.87
C ALA A 130 -7.34 2.82 -20.99
N LYS A 131 -8.12 3.00 -22.08
CA LYS A 131 -7.79 3.96 -23.15
C LYS A 131 -7.94 5.41 -22.69
N LYS A 132 -9.02 5.75 -21.99
CA LYS A 132 -9.21 7.10 -21.42
C LYS A 132 -8.12 7.44 -20.42
N TRP A 133 -7.60 6.44 -19.72
CA TRP A 133 -6.52 6.60 -18.77
C TRP A 133 -5.18 6.97 -19.42
N GLU A 134 -4.91 6.42 -20.62
CA GLU A 134 -3.72 6.75 -21.42
C GLU A 134 -3.79 8.16 -22.01
N GLU A 135 -4.98 8.68 -22.26
CA GLU A 135 -5.21 10.01 -22.85
C GLU A 135 -5.25 11.14 -21.79
N CYS A 136 -5.37 10.81 -20.49
CA CYS A 136 -5.41 11.82 -19.44
C CYS A 136 -4.08 12.57 -19.32
N PRO A 137 -4.05 13.92 -19.27
CA PRO A 137 -2.84 14.70 -19.12
C PRO A 137 -2.15 14.55 -17.76
N HIS A 138 -2.88 14.10 -16.75
CA HIS A 138 -2.37 13.80 -15.41
C HIS A 138 -2.37 12.31 -15.16
N VAL A 139 -1.44 11.83 -14.34
CA VAL A 139 -1.52 10.48 -13.80
C VAL A 139 -2.66 10.40 -12.79
N LYS A 140 -3.24 9.23 -12.64
CA LYS A 140 -4.36 8.99 -11.71
C LYS A 140 -4.05 7.83 -10.79
N GLY A 141 -4.61 7.90 -9.58
CA GLY A 141 -4.79 6.76 -8.71
C GLY A 141 -6.13 6.05 -8.99
N ALA A 142 -6.42 5.01 -8.24
CA ALA A 142 -7.71 4.34 -8.28
C ALA A 142 -8.17 3.95 -6.88
N SER A 143 -9.48 3.98 -6.67
CA SER A 143 -10.10 3.43 -5.48
C SER A 143 -11.18 2.42 -5.86
N PHE A 144 -11.30 1.35 -5.06
CA PHE A 144 -12.15 0.21 -5.40
C PHE A 144 -12.40 -0.66 -4.16
N ARG A 145 -13.37 -1.58 -4.27
CA ARG A 145 -13.57 -2.62 -3.26
C ARG A 145 -12.44 -3.65 -3.32
N HIS A 146 -11.66 -3.74 -2.26
CA HIS A 146 -10.48 -4.62 -2.18
C HIS A 146 -10.76 -6.07 -2.58
N GLY A 147 -11.90 -6.63 -2.12
CA GLY A 147 -12.22 -8.02 -2.40
C GLY A 147 -12.46 -8.32 -3.88
N GLN A 148 -13.11 -7.41 -4.60
CA GLN A 148 -13.35 -7.55 -6.04
C GLN A 148 -12.04 -7.44 -6.83
N PHE A 149 -11.20 -6.46 -6.48
CA PHE A 149 -9.86 -6.31 -7.04
C PHE A 149 -9.02 -7.58 -6.84
N LEU A 150 -9.01 -8.12 -5.61
CA LEU A 150 -8.27 -9.34 -5.30
C LEU A 150 -8.79 -10.56 -6.07
N THR A 151 -10.10 -10.67 -6.23
CA THR A 151 -10.72 -11.74 -7.02
C THR A 151 -10.26 -11.68 -8.48
N ASN A 152 -10.20 -10.48 -9.07
CA ASN A 152 -9.72 -10.30 -10.42
C ASN A 152 -8.22 -10.62 -10.55
N LEU A 153 -7.37 -10.22 -9.59
CA LEU A 153 -5.96 -10.61 -9.57
C LEU A 153 -5.79 -12.13 -9.56
N ARG A 154 -6.56 -12.82 -8.71
CA ARG A 154 -6.56 -14.29 -8.62
C ARG A 154 -7.01 -14.94 -9.93
N ASN A 155 -8.06 -14.46 -10.55
CA ASN A 155 -8.56 -14.96 -11.82
C ASN A 155 -7.53 -14.78 -12.95
N LEU A 156 -6.90 -13.62 -13.06
CA LEU A 156 -5.83 -13.36 -14.02
C LEU A 156 -4.62 -14.26 -13.79
N CYS A 157 -4.25 -14.51 -12.55
CA CYS A 157 -3.18 -15.44 -12.20
C CYS A 157 -3.52 -16.88 -12.59
N LEU A 158 -4.72 -17.35 -12.25
CA LEU A 158 -5.15 -18.73 -12.51
C LEU A 158 -5.48 -18.97 -13.99
N SER A 159 -5.55 -17.96 -14.82
CA SER A 159 -5.66 -18.12 -16.27
C SER A 159 -4.36 -18.59 -16.95
N GLU A 160 -3.21 -18.47 -16.27
CA GLU A 160 -1.93 -18.92 -16.80
C GLU A 160 -1.79 -20.47 -16.67
N PRO A 161 -1.42 -21.16 -17.75
CA PRO A 161 -1.42 -22.64 -17.78
C PRO A 161 -0.38 -23.26 -16.84
N ASN A 162 0.69 -22.51 -16.51
CA ASN A 162 1.76 -22.97 -15.62
C ASN A 162 1.50 -22.68 -14.14
N VAL A 163 0.36 -22.10 -13.78
CA VAL A 163 -0.03 -21.87 -12.40
C VAL A 163 -0.92 -23.02 -11.91
N THR A 164 -0.55 -23.57 -10.78
CA THR A 164 -1.32 -24.58 -10.05
C THR A 164 -1.91 -23.93 -8.79
N LYS A 165 -3.24 -23.95 -8.67
CA LYS A 165 -3.96 -23.51 -7.48
C LYS A 165 -3.87 -24.55 -6.38
N LEU A 166 -3.52 -24.15 -5.16
CA LEU A 166 -3.61 -24.97 -3.95
C LEU A 166 -4.50 -24.28 -2.93
N ASP A 167 -5.64 -24.90 -2.62
CA ASP A 167 -6.57 -24.44 -1.60
C ASP A 167 -6.23 -25.12 -0.27
N GLY A 168 -5.57 -24.38 0.63
CA GLY A 168 -5.14 -24.94 1.88
C GLY A 168 -4.25 -24.00 2.70
N SER A 169 -4.23 -24.26 4.01
CA SER A 169 -3.39 -23.53 4.95
C SER A 169 -1.98 -24.12 4.98
N VAL A 170 -0.99 -23.32 4.59
CA VAL A 170 0.41 -23.66 4.80
C VAL A 170 0.71 -23.65 6.30
N THR A 171 1.31 -24.72 6.80
CA THR A 171 1.60 -24.93 8.23
C THR A 171 3.09 -24.85 8.56
N GLY A 172 3.96 -25.06 7.58
CA GLY A 172 5.40 -25.00 7.74
C GLY A 172 6.15 -24.91 6.42
N VAL A 173 7.42 -24.56 6.48
CA VAL A 173 8.38 -24.71 5.39
C VAL A 173 9.18 -26.01 5.59
N ILE A 174 9.69 -26.57 4.52
CA ILE A 174 10.52 -27.79 4.52
C ILE A 174 11.94 -27.35 4.21
N LYS A 175 12.89 -27.80 5.01
CA LYS A 175 14.31 -27.58 4.82
C LYS A 175 15.01 -28.88 4.45
N ASN A 176 16.02 -28.80 3.62
CA ASN A 176 16.91 -29.92 3.28
C ASN A 176 18.08 -30.04 4.30
N ASP A 177 18.97 -31.01 4.09
CA ASP A 177 20.12 -31.28 4.97
C ASP A 177 21.11 -30.11 5.09
N LYS A 178 21.03 -29.12 4.19
CA LYS A 178 21.83 -27.89 4.17
C LYS A 178 21.11 -26.69 4.78
N ASP A 179 19.98 -26.91 5.48
CA ASP A 179 19.10 -25.87 6.03
C ASP A 179 18.48 -24.92 4.96
N CYS A 180 18.51 -25.32 3.68
CA CYS A 180 17.89 -24.57 2.60
C CYS A 180 16.40 -24.92 2.50
N VAL A 181 15.51 -23.93 2.38
CA VAL A 181 14.08 -24.15 2.20
C VAL A 181 13.83 -24.72 0.80
N CYS A 182 13.20 -25.89 0.74
CA CYS A 182 12.95 -26.64 -0.49
C CYS A 182 11.47 -27.04 -0.67
N GLY A 183 10.55 -26.46 0.10
CA GLY A 183 9.13 -26.75 -0.03
C GLY A 183 8.29 -26.24 1.12
N ILE A 184 7.02 -26.64 1.10
CA ILE A 184 6.01 -26.29 2.11
C ILE A 184 5.24 -27.53 2.58
N THR A 185 4.71 -27.46 3.79
CA THR A 185 3.72 -28.40 4.31
C THR A 185 2.35 -27.73 4.38
N VAL A 186 1.32 -28.40 3.91
CA VAL A 186 -0.06 -27.91 3.87
C VAL A 186 -0.96 -28.80 4.69
N ALA A 187 -1.81 -28.20 5.52
CA ALA A 187 -2.73 -28.93 6.39
C ALA A 187 -3.59 -29.93 5.59
N ASN A 188 -3.60 -31.19 6.01
CA ASN A 188 -4.37 -32.29 5.43
C ASN A 188 -4.06 -32.61 3.94
N GLN A 189 -2.99 -32.03 3.36
CA GLN A 189 -2.63 -32.24 1.95
C GLN A 189 -1.17 -32.67 1.76
N GLY A 190 -0.40 -32.76 2.85
CA GLY A 190 1.00 -33.21 2.81
C GLY A 190 1.97 -32.11 2.39
N SER A 191 3.04 -32.52 1.73
CA SER A 191 4.19 -31.68 1.41
C SER A 191 4.32 -31.44 -0.09
N PHE A 192 4.75 -30.24 -0.46
CA PHE A 192 5.00 -29.86 -1.84
C PHE A 192 6.43 -29.33 -1.97
N LYS A 193 7.18 -29.82 -2.95
CA LYS A 193 8.59 -29.46 -3.19
C LYS A 193 8.71 -28.35 -4.22
N GLY A 194 9.60 -27.41 -3.99
CA GLY A 194 9.89 -26.30 -4.92
C GLY A 194 11.33 -25.82 -4.80
N ARG A 195 11.85 -25.24 -5.87
CA ARG A 195 13.22 -24.69 -5.92
C ARG A 195 13.36 -23.40 -5.12
N LEU A 196 12.31 -22.56 -5.16
CA LEU A 196 12.25 -21.31 -4.42
C LEU A 196 10.84 -21.12 -3.79
N VAL A 197 10.79 -20.80 -2.51
CA VAL A 197 9.54 -20.49 -1.78
C VAL A 197 9.44 -19.00 -1.54
N ILE A 198 8.34 -18.39 -2.01
CA ILE A 198 8.07 -16.95 -1.88
C ILE A 198 6.91 -16.75 -0.93
N ASN A 199 7.16 -16.11 0.19
CA ASN A 199 6.16 -15.82 1.21
C ASN A 199 5.51 -14.46 0.96
N CYS A 200 4.21 -14.47 0.64
CA CYS A 200 3.35 -13.32 0.41
C CYS A 200 2.10 -13.35 1.32
N ASP A 201 2.21 -13.92 2.53
CA ASP A 201 1.08 -14.16 3.45
C ASP A 201 0.60 -12.91 4.22
N GLY A 202 1.23 -11.75 3.96
CA GLY A 202 0.75 -10.43 4.33
C GLY A 202 1.02 -10.03 5.78
N ILE A 203 0.16 -9.12 6.31
CA ILE A 203 0.39 -8.45 7.60
C ILE A 203 0.46 -9.42 8.79
N TYR A 204 -0.28 -10.52 8.73
CA TYR A 204 -0.31 -11.56 9.78
C TYR A 204 0.62 -12.72 9.47
N SER A 205 1.72 -12.46 8.74
CA SER A 205 2.69 -13.48 8.35
C SER A 205 3.13 -14.36 9.51
N LYS A 206 3.01 -15.66 9.32
CA LYS A 206 3.53 -16.66 10.24
C LYS A 206 4.97 -17.08 9.91
N PHE A 207 5.37 -16.85 8.65
CA PHE A 207 6.65 -17.32 8.12
C PHE A 207 7.73 -16.24 8.06
N ARG A 208 7.44 -14.97 8.40
CA ARG A 208 8.48 -13.94 8.50
C ARG A 208 9.56 -14.25 9.54
N LYS A 209 9.20 -15.04 10.56
CA LYS A 209 10.13 -15.55 11.58
C LYS A 209 11.23 -16.46 11.02
N GLU A 210 11.05 -17.01 9.81
CA GLU A 210 12.12 -17.75 9.14
C GLU A 210 13.31 -16.84 8.78
N LEU A 211 13.06 -15.54 8.57
CA LEU A 211 14.14 -14.55 8.40
C LEU A 211 14.80 -14.21 9.76
N ASP A 212 13.99 -14.04 10.81
CA ASP A 212 14.45 -13.74 12.17
C ASP A 212 13.27 -13.84 13.13
N GLU A 213 13.46 -14.52 14.28
CA GLU A 213 12.42 -14.66 15.30
C GLU A 213 11.96 -13.31 15.87
N ASP A 214 12.86 -12.31 15.93
CA ASP A 214 12.59 -10.95 16.40
C ASP A 214 12.03 -10.03 15.31
N PHE A 215 11.77 -10.55 14.11
CA PHE A 215 11.19 -9.78 13.01
C PHE A 215 9.68 -9.58 13.21
N VAL A 216 9.33 -8.77 14.22
CA VAL A 216 7.96 -8.55 14.70
C VAL A 216 7.50 -7.13 14.41
N PRO A 217 6.29 -6.93 13.84
CA PRO A 217 5.74 -5.61 13.57
C PRO A 217 5.37 -4.87 14.86
N LYS A 218 5.58 -3.54 14.85
CA LYS A 218 5.19 -2.65 15.94
C LYS A 218 3.82 -2.02 15.64
N VAL A 219 2.87 -2.16 16.57
CA VAL A 219 1.56 -1.49 16.49
C VAL A 219 1.67 -0.07 17.05
N GLY A 220 1.29 0.93 16.25
CA GLY A 220 1.31 2.35 16.65
C GLY A 220 -0.08 2.90 16.99
N SER A 221 -1.09 2.48 16.28
CA SER A 221 -2.48 2.95 16.40
C SER A 221 -3.43 1.95 15.74
N TYR A 222 -4.72 2.28 15.71
CA TYR A 222 -5.73 1.53 14.96
C TYR A 222 -6.43 2.44 13.95
N PHE A 223 -6.84 1.88 12.81
CA PHE A 223 -7.88 2.48 11.99
C PHE A 223 -9.22 1.84 12.32
N ILE A 224 -10.20 2.70 12.53
CA ILE A 224 -11.61 2.35 12.66
C ILE A 224 -12.25 2.65 11.30
N GLY A 225 -12.60 1.60 10.58
CA GLY A 225 -13.15 1.71 9.23
C GLY A 225 -14.67 1.59 9.23
N LEU A 226 -15.34 2.59 8.64
CA LEU A 226 -16.78 2.60 8.38
C LEU A 226 -17.03 2.63 6.87
N GLU A 227 -18.20 2.18 6.46
CA GLU A 227 -18.73 2.36 5.12
C GLU A 227 -19.86 3.39 5.17
N LEU A 228 -19.71 4.47 4.40
CA LEU A 228 -20.70 5.53 4.27
C LEU A 228 -21.48 5.30 2.96
N LYS A 229 -22.78 5.31 3.02
CA LYS A 229 -23.66 5.18 1.84
C LYS A 229 -23.99 6.56 1.30
N ASP A 230 -23.92 6.70 -0.02
CA ASP A 230 -24.27 7.91 -0.77
C ASP A 230 -23.72 9.21 -0.17
N ALA A 231 -22.48 9.11 0.40
CA ALA A 231 -21.83 10.23 1.05
C ALA A 231 -21.49 11.34 0.07
N LYS A 232 -21.89 12.57 0.38
CA LYS A 232 -21.50 13.75 -0.38
C LYS A 232 -20.12 14.20 0.07
N LEU A 233 -19.11 13.96 -0.75
CA LEU A 233 -17.74 14.36 -0.47
C LEU A 233 -17.48 15.80 -0.93
N PRO A 234 -16.65 16.57 -0.20
CA PRO A 234 -16.34 17.96 -0.55
C PRO A 234 -15.78 18.13 -1.98
N LYS A 235 -14.94 17.20 -2.43
CA LYS A 235 -14.39 17.19 -3.79
C LYS A 235 -14.47 15.79 -4.38
N PRO A 236 -15.26 15.56 -5.44
CA PRO A 236 -15.31 14.28 -6.15
C PRO A 236 -13.94 13.88 -6.70
N HIS A 237 -13.69 12.57 -6.83
CA HIS A 237 -12.45 11.98 -7.35
C HIS A 237 -11.18 12.29 -6.55
N PHE A 238 -11.31 12.66 -5.27
CA PHE A 238 -10.16 12.90 -4.39
C PHE A 238 -10.18 11.99 -3.18
N GLY A 239 -8.98 11.61 -2.71
CA GLY A 239 -8.81 11.09 -1.37
C GLY A 239 -8.85 12.26 -0.37
N HIS A 240 -9.72 12.19 0.63
CA HIS A 240 -9.89 13.27 1.62
C HIS A 240 -9.09 12.95 2.88
N VAL A 241 -8.35 13.93 3.36
CA VAL A 241 -7.63 13.93 4.65
C VAL A 241 -8.19 15.05 5.50
N LEU A 242 -8.94 14.71 6.54
CA LEU A 242 -9.53 15.67 7.45
C LEU A 242 -8.68 15.74 8.71
N LEU A 243 -8.19 16.93 9.01
CA LEU A 243 -7.33 17.24 10.14
C LEU A 243 -8.07 18.16 11.10
N GLY A 244 -7.96 17.88 12.41
CA GLY A 244 -8.61 18.64 13.45
C GLY A 244 -7.99 18.34 14.82
N GLU A 245 -8.78 18.46 15.88
CA GLU A 245 -8.36 18.08 17.23
C GLU A 245 -8.35 16.56 17.44
N HIS A 246 -9.07 15.82 16.59
CA HIS A 246 -9.02 14.37 16.52
C HIS A 246 -7.80 13.88 15.74
N ALA A 247 -7.50 12.58 15.83
CA ALA A 247 -6.53 11.93 14.94
C ALA A 247 -7.03 11.97 13.47
N PRO A 248 -6.12 11.87 12.46
CA PRO A 248 -6.50 12.03 11.06
C PRO A 248 -7.65 11.12 10.63
N VAL A 249 -8.57 11.66 9.83
CA VAL A 249 -9.65 10.92 9.18
C VAL A 249 -9.43 10.91 7.69
N LEU A 250 -9.48 9.72 7.09
CA LEU A 250 -9.41 9.52 5.64
C LEU A 250 -10.78 9.17 5.11
N ILE A 251 -11.17 9.75 3.96
CA ILE A 251 -12.39 9.35 3.25
C ILE A 251 -12.06 9.24 1.76
N TYR A 252 -12.51 8.18 1.12
CA TYR A 252 -12.45 8.00 -0.32
C TYR A 252 -13.63 7.18 -0.82
N GLN A 253 -14.08 7.47 -2.02
CA GLN A 253 -15.15 6.74 -2.69
C GLN A 253 -14.61 5.38 -3.16
N MET A 254 -15.35 4.29 -2.97
CA MET A 254 -14.99 2.94 -3.42
C MET A 254 -15.76 2.51 -4.67
N ASP A 255 -17.02 2.89 -4.73
CA ASP A 255 -17.95 2.67 -5.83
C ASP A 255 -18.96 3.84 -5.86
N PRO A 256 -19.87 3.93 -6.85
CA PRO A 256 -20.78 5.06 -6.99
C PRO A 256 -21.62 5.38 -5.75
N HIS A 257 -21.91 4.38 -4.92
CA HIS A 257 -22.79 4.50 -3.76
C HIS A 257 -22.11 4.33 -2.41
N SER A 258 -20.82 4.05 -2.38
CA SER A 258 -20.14 3.73 -1.14
C SER A 258 -18.80 4.44 -1.02
N SER A 259 -18.58 5.03 0.14
CA SER A 259 -17.29 5.63 0.53
C SER A 259 -16.72 4.92 1.75
N ARG A 260 -15.41 4.73 1.78
CA ARG A 260 -14.69 4.27 2.97
C ARG A 260 -14.28 5.47 3.79
N MET A 261 -14.55 5.39 5.10
CA MET A 261 -14.01 6.30 6.08
C MET A 261 -13.11 5.54 7.04
N LEU A 262 -11.91 6.03 7.25
CA LEU A 262 -10.91 5.47 8.16
C LEU A 262 -10.58 6.51 9.21
N CYS A 263 -11.03 6.31 10.45
CA CYS A 263 -10.73 7.18 11.58
C CYS A 263 -9.53 6.60 12.33
N ALA A 264 -8.45 7.34 12.44
CA ALA A 264 -7.32 6.91 13.27
C ALA A 264 -7.72 6.96 14.76
N TYR A 265 -7.37 5.92 15.50
CA TYR A 265 -7.59 5.82 16.95
C TYR A 265 -6.26 5.53 17.64
N ARG A 266 -5.86 6.42 18.55
CA ARG A 266 -4.57 6.34 19.23
C ARG A 266 -4.63 5.34 20.38
N SER A 267 -4.23 4.11 20.10
CA SER A 267 -4.08 3.06 21.10
C SER A 267 -3.07 2.02 20.62
N LYS A 268 -2.30 1.44 21.54
CA LYS A 268 -1.44 0.28 21.25
C LYS A 268 -2.20 -1.05 21.40
N THR A 269 -3.36 -1.03 22.02
CA THR A 269 -4.23 -2.19 22.22
C THR A 269 -5.57 -1.97 21.52
N LEU A 270 -6.26 -3.06 21.18
CA LEU A 270 -7.58 -2.97 20.55
C LEU A 270 -8.57 -2.24 21.50
N PRO A 271 -9.15 -1.10 21.09
CA PRO A 271 -10.07 -0.36 21.94
C PRO A 271 -11.40 -1.10 22.14
N LYS A 272 -12.07 -0.84 23.25
CA LYS A 272 -13.41 -1.38 23.50
C LYS A 272 -14.43 -0.72 22.57
N ARG A 273 -15.48 -1.49 22.20
CA ARG A 273 -16.53 -0.99 21.30
C ARG A 273 -17.19 0.31 21.80
N SER A 274 -17.49 0.41 23.10
CA SER A 274 -18.09 1.61 23.69
C SER A 274 -17.18 2.84 23.55
N GLU A 275 -15.88 2.69 23.79
CA GLU A 275 -14.89 3.76 23.67
C GLU A 275 -14.77 4.26 22.23
N VAL A 276 -14.78 3.32 21.26
CA VAL A 276 -14.75 3.66 19.83
C VAL A 276 -15.99 4.44 19.42
N LEU A 277 -17.19 3.96 19.77
CA LEU A 277 -18.44 4.64 19.40
C LEU A 277 -18.58 6.01 20.05
N ASP A 278 -18.13 6.15 21.30
CA ASP A 278 -18.10 7.44 21.99
C ASP A 278 -17.15 8.42 21.29
N TYR A 279 -15.92 7.98 20.98
CA TYR A 279 -14.93 8.75 20.22
C TYR A 279 -15.48 9.22 18.86
N LEU A 280 -16.11 8.33 18.10
CA LEU A 280 -16.67 8.66 16.80
C LEU A 280 -17.80 9.70 16.90
N ARG A 281 -18.66 9.61 17.91
CA ARG A 281 -19.78 10.53 18.11
C ARG A 281 -19.37 11.88 18.70
N THR A 282 -18.46 11.87 19.67
CA THR A 282 -18.14 13.07 20.45
C THR A 282 -16.97 13.87 19.90
N GLN A 283 -16.00 13.19 19.26
CA GLN A 283 -14.80 13.85 18.77
C GLN A 283 -14.74 13.93 17.25
N VAL A 284 -15.13 12.88 16.51
CA VAL A 284 -15.01 12.87 15.05
C VAL A 284 -16.20 13.58 14.40
N LEU A 285 -17.44 13.15 14.67
CA LEU A 285 -18.64 13.67 14.01
C LEU A 285 -18.74 15.22 14.00
N PRO A 286 -18.52 15.93 15.10
CA PRO A 286 -18.70 17.39 15.13
C PRO A 286 -17.72 18.15 14.23
N GLN A 287 -16.59 17.54 13.91
CA GLN A 287 -15.50 18.16 13.13
C GLN A 287 -15.50 17.75 11.65
N LEU A 288 -16.42 16.85 11.24
CA LEU A 288 -16.57 16.48 9.83
C LEU A 288 -17.21 17.61 9.02
N PRO A 289 -16.88 17.73 7.72
CA PRO A 289 -17.62 18.58 6.80
C PRO A 289 -19.12 18.32 6.86
N LYS A 290 -19.92 19.38 6.88
CA LYS A 290 -21.39 19.27 7.02
C LYS A 290 -22.05 18.35 6.00
N CYS A 291 -21.48 18.26 4.80
CA CYS A 291 -21.98 17.39 3.73
C CYS A 291 -21.76 15.90 4.02
N VAL A 292 -20.77 15.53 4.85
CA VAL A 292 -20.44 14.14 5.21
C VAL A 292 -21.21 13.69 6.46
N GLN A 293 -21.54 14.60 7.38
CA GLN A 293 -22.17 14.27 8.68
C GLN A 293 -23.41 13.38 8.55
N PRO A 294 -24.38 13.63 7.64
CA PRO A 294 -25.59 12.81 7.57
C PRO A 294 -25.31 11.33 7.28
N SER A 295 -24.45 11.02 6.31
CA SER A 295 -24.10 9.64 5.97
C SER A 295 -23.27 8.97 7.07
N PHE A 296 -22.48 9.73 7.82
CA PHE A 296 -21.74 9.23 8.96
C PHE A 296 -22.64 8.93 10.16
N GLU A 297 -23.61 9.79 10.47
CA GLU A 297 -24.62 9.54 11.51
C GLU A 297 -25.47 8.30 11.16
N GLU A 298 -25.87 8.16 9.91
CA GLU A 298 -26.59 6.99 9.44
C GLU A 298 -25.78 5.71 9.66
N ALA A 299 -24.47 5.72 9.29
CA ALA A 299 -23.58 4.59 9.50
C ALA A 299 -23.43 4.24 10.99
N LEU A 300 -23.35 5.23 11.90
CA LEU A 300 -23.25 5.01 13.34
C LEU A 300 -24.55 4.47 13.97
N ASN A 301 -25.70 4.73 13.33
CA ASN A 301 -27.00 4.33 13.83
C ASN A 301 -27.51 3.01 13.24
N GLN A 302 -26.76 2.38 12.36
CA GLN A 302 -27.07 1.04 11.83
C GLN A 302 -27.21 0.03 12.96
N LYS A 303 -28.28 -0.79 12.90
CA LYS A 303 -28.48 -1.88 13.87
C LYS A 303 -27.60 -3.08 13.46
N GLY A 304 -26.76 -3.55 14.37
CA GLY A 304 -25.95 -4.73 14.13
C GLY A 304 -24.56 -4.66 14.78
N GLN A 305 -23.80 -5.74 14.62
CA GLN A 305 -22.43 -5.83 15.15
C GLN A 305 -21.38 -5.19 14.23
N ASP A 306 -21.67 -5.00 12.96
CA ASP A 306 -20.71 -4.61 11.90
C ASP A 306 -20.73 -3.11 11.55
N ILE A 307 -21.04 -2.23 12.51
CA ILE A 307 -21.04 -0.76 12.32
C ILE A 307 -19.65 -0.30 11.86
N TYR A 308 -18.58 -0.88 12.41
CA TYR A 308 -17.21 -0.59 12.07
C TYR A 308 -16.34 -1.84 12.17
N ARG A 309 -15.19 -1.78 11.54
CA ARG A 309 -14.10 -2.73 11.72
C ARG A 309 -12.83 -2.02 12.17
N ALA A 310 -12.07 -2.65 13.05
CA ALA A 310 -10.79 -2.13 13.52
C ALA A 310 -9.63 -2.88 12.88
N MET A 311 -8.60 -2.15 12.50
CA MET A 311 -7.36 -2.72 11.97
C MET A 311 -6.15 -2.08 12.65
N PRO A 312 -5.16 -2.87 13.11
CA PRO A 312 -3.92 -2.33 13.66
C PRO A 312 -3.09 -1.67 12.55
N ASN A 313 -2.60 -0.47 12.83
CA ASN A 313 -1.63 0.21 11.98
C ASN A 313 -0.24 -0.20 12.45
N GLN A 314 0.39 -1.03 11.63
CA GLN A 314 1.66 -1.67 11.95
C GLN A 314 2.80 -1.05 11.16
N TYR A 315 3.99 -1.08 11.75
CA TYR A 315 5.23 -0.67 11.13
C TYR A 315 6.25 -1.82 11.23
N LEU A 316 6.86 -2.15 10.10
CA LEU A 316 7.91 -3.17 9.99
C LEU A 316 8.87 -2.74 8.87
N PRO A 317 10.09 -2.25 9.19
CA PRO A 317 11.09 -1.96 8.17
C PRO A 317 11.59 -3.26 7.55
N ALA A 318 11.83 -3.23 6.23
CA ALA A 318 12.30 -4.41 5.52
C ALA A 318 13.69 -4.85 5.99
N ARG A 319 13.88 -6.17 6.10
CA ARG A 319 15.17 -6.84 6.27
C ARG A 319 15.68 -7.41 4.96
N LEU A 320 16.95 -7.79 4.93
CA LEU A 320 17.50 -8.61 3.86
C LEU A 320 16.81 -9.99 3.87
N ASN A 321 16.50 -10.51 2.72
CA ASN A 321 16.14 -11.92 2.55
C ASN A 321 17.44 -12.72 2.43
N ASP A 322 17.89 -13.32 3.52
CA ASP A 322 19.17 -14.02 3.64
C ASP A 322 19.02 -15.52 3.94
N VAL A 323 17.79 -16.04 3.91
CA VAL A 323 17.51 -17.46 4.11
C VAL A 323 17.53 -18.20 2.79
N PRO A 324 18.38 -19.21 2.62
CA PRO A 324 18.48 -19.99 1.39
C PRO A 324 17.15 -20.64 1.00
N GLY A 325 16.73 -20.45 -0.26
CA GLY A 325 15.50 -21.01 -0.81
C GLY A 325 14.19 -20.35 -0.33
N PHE A 326 14.26 -19.24 0.46
CA PHE A 326 13.08 -18.57 1.01
C PHE A 326 13.15 -17.06 0.87
N VAL A 327 12.03 -16.44 0.46
CA VAL A 327 11.95 -14.99 0.21
C VAL A 327 10.62 -14.46 0.77
N CYS A 328 10.65 -13.39 1.56
CA CYS A 328 9.47 -12.60 1.93
C CYS A 328 9.30 -11.41 1.00
N ILE A 329 8.06 -11.12 0.56
CA ILE A 329 7.72 -9.95 -0.26
C ILE A 329 6.36 -9.37 0.16
N GLY A 330 6.18 -8.06 -0.01
CA GLY A 330 4.97 -7.34 0.41
C GLY A 330 4.93 -7.13 1.93
N ASP A 331 3.73 -7.17 2.52
CA ASP A 331 3.57 -6.91 3.95
C ASP A 331 4.17 -7.99 4.87
N SER A 332 4.51 -9.16 4.34
CA SER A 332 5.30 -10.15 5.08
C SER A 332 6.72 -9.66 5.37
N LEU A 333 7.27 -8.80 4.50
CA LEU A 333 8.62 -8.23 4.58
C LEU A 333 8.64 -6.79 5.11
N ASN A 334 7.68 -5.95 4.69
CA ASN A 334 7.73 -4.51 4.93
C ASN A 334 6.35 -3.91 5.13
N MET A 335 6.12 -3.29 6.28
CA MET A 335 4.86 -2.61 6.58
C MET A 335 5.07 -1.16 6.97
N ARG A 336 4.10 -0.33 6.65
CA ARG A 336 4.05 1.11 6.94
C ARG A 336 2.66 1.53 7.38
N HIS A 337 2.58 2.71 8.03
CA HIS A 337 1.29 3.26 8.41
C HIS A 337 0.40 3.47 7.17
N PRO A 338 -0.84 2.99 7.16
CA PRO A 338 -1.68 2.97 5.96
C PRO A 338 -2.23 4.35 5.53
N LEU A 339 -1.92 5.43 6.26
CA LEU A 339 -2.37 6.80 6.00
C LEU A 339 -2.13 7.24 4.54
N THR A 340 -1.02 6.83 3.94
CA THR A 340 -0.61 7.25 2.59
C THR A 340 -1.13 6.35 1.47
N GLY A 341 -1.82 5.24 1.80
CA GLY A 341 -2.22 4.25 0.81
C GLY A 341 -1.05 3.57 0.08
N GLY A 342 0.19 3.68 0.60
CA GLY A 342 1.43 3.24 -0.07
C GLY A 342 1.72 1.73 0.00
N GLY A 343 0.95 0.93 0.75
CA GLY A 343 1.23 -0.50 0.97
C GLY A 343 1.20 -1.31 -0.32
N MET A 344 0.11 -1.23 -1.08
CA MET A 344 0.00 -1.91 -2.38
C MET A 344 1.02 -1.40 -3.38
N THR A 345 1.26 -0.09 -3.41
CA THR A 345 2.23 0.54 -4.31
C THR A 345 3.63 -0.05 -4.12
N VAL A 346 4.12 -0.12 -2.89
CA VAL A 346 5.44 -0.71 -2.63
C VAL A 346 5.45 -2.20 -2.96
N GLY A 347 4.46 -2.97 -2.50
CA GLY A 347 4.41 -4.41 -2.77
C GLY A 347 4.35 -4.78 -4.24
N LEU A 348 3.63 -3.99 -5.06
CA LEU A 348 3.55 -4.21 -6.51
C LEU A 348 4.84 -3.81 -7.23
N ASN A 349 5.49 -2.71 -6.83
CA ASN A 349 6.80 -2.33 -7.37
C ASN A 349 7.89 -3.34 -6.96
N ASP A 350 7.85 -3.86 -5.73
CA ASP A 350 8.69 -4.97 -5.30
C ASP A 350 8.48 -6.20 -6.20
N ALA A 351 7.23 -6.53 -6.55
CA ALA A 351 6.92 -7.64 -7.46
C ALA A 351 7.49 -7.43 -8.87
N VAL A 352 7.38 -6.20 -9.42
CA VAL A 352 8.00 -5.85 -10.72
C VAL A 352 9.50 -6.06 -10.67
N MET A 353 10.16 -5.50 -9.68
CA MET A 353 11.61 -5.57 -9.50
C MET A 353 12.08 -7.02 -9.31
N PHE A 354 11.41 -7.76 -8.44
CA PHE A 354 11.73 -9.16 -8.17
C PHE A 354 11.55 -10.05 -9.39
N CYS A 355 10.44 -9.90 -10.13
CA CYS A 355 10.21 -10.66 -11.35
C CYS A 355 11.23 -10.33 -12.46
N LYS A 356 11.66 -9.07 -12.55
CA LYS A 356 12.70 -8.64 -13.48
C LYS A 356 14.05 -9.25 -13.12
N MET A 357 14.41 -9.18 -11.86
CA MET A 357 15.68 -9.68 -11.33
C MET A 357 15.89 -11.18 -11.60
N LEU A 358 14.82 -11.98 -11.55
CA LEU A 358 14.89 -13.41 -11.81
C LEU A 358 14.66 -13.78 -13.28
N SER A 359 14.38 -12.84 -14.19
CA SER A 359 13.93 -13.13 -15.55
C SER A 359 14.99 -13.77 -16.45
N ASP A 360 16.26 -13.56 -16.18
CA ASP A 360 17.42 -14.12 -16.90
C ASP A 360 17.93 -15.44 -16.29
N MET A 361 17.39 -15.85 -15.14
CA MET A 361 17.79 -17.09 -14.49
C MET A 361 17.06 -18.30 -15.07
N SER A 362 17.81 -19.39 -15.28
CA SER A 362 17.22 -20.69 -15.62
C SER A 362 16.47 -21.28 -14.42
N ASN A 363 15.60 -22.28 -14.69
CA ASN A 363 14.87 -22.95 -13.60
C ASN A 363 15.82 -23.70 -12.64
N GLU A 364 16.94 -24.24 -13.16
CA GLU A 364 17.97 -24.88 -12.34
C GLU A 364 18.65 -23.88 -11.41
N GLN A 365 18.99 -22.70 -11.92
CA GLN A 365 19.64 -21.65 -11.13
C GLN A 365 18.79 -21.15 -9.95
N LEU A 366 17.45 -21.24 -10.03
CA LEU A 366 16.58 -20.95 -8.89
C LEU A 366 16.78 -21.90 -7.69
N GLY A 367 17.33 -23.10 -7.94
CA GLY A 367 17.69 -24.04 -6.88
C GLY A 367 19.12 -23.87 -6.36
N HIS A 368 19.91 -22.94 -6.92
CA HIS A 368 21.25 -22.61 -6.46
C HIS A 368 21.21 -21.45 -5.47
N GLU A 369 21.28 -21.78 -4.20
CA GLU A 369 21.11 -20.86 -3.09
C GLU A 369 22.00 -19.61 -3.17
N GLU A 370 23.30 -19.79 -3.48
CA GLU A 370 24.27 -18.70 -3.54
C GLU A 370 23.91 -17.66 -4.62
N ILE A 371 23.50 -18.14 -5.82
CA ILE A 371 23.10 -17.26 -6.93
C ILE A 371 21.86 -16.45 -6.58
N VAL A 372 20.88 -17.11 -5.94
CA VAL A 372 19.64 -16.44 -5.52
C VAL A 372 19.90 -15.42 -4.42
N LEU A 373 20.72 -15.76 -3.41
CA LEU A 373 21.07 -14.86 -2.31
C LEU A 373 21.81 -13.60 -2.80
N GLU A 374 22.74 -13.74 -3.77
CA GLU A 374 23.41 -12.60 -4.39
C GLU A 374 22.39 -11.65 -5.03
N ARG A 375 21.45 -12.19 -5.84
CA ARG A 375 20.37 -11.38 -6.43
C ARG A 375 19.46 -10.73 -5.37
N LEU A 376 19.24 -11.37 -4.22
CA LEU A 376 18.42 -10.81 -3.14
C LEU A 376 19.11 -9.64 -2.42
N ILE A 377 20.43 -9.56 -2.41
CA ILE A 377 21.19 -8.39 -1.94
C ILE A 377 20.92 -7.20 -2.87
N ASP A 378 20.99 -7.41 -4.18
CA ASP A 378 20.66 -6.37 -5.17
C ASP A 378 19.20 -5.92 -5.02
N PHE A 379 18.26 -6.87 -4.91
CA PHE A 379 16.85 -6.57 -4.65
C PHE A 379 16.64 -5.73 -3.39
N HIS A 380 17.31 -6.08 -2.29
CA HIS A 380 17.22 -5.31 -1.04
C HIS A 380 17.72 -3.88 -1.19
N THR A 381 18.77 -3.68 -1.98
CA THR A 381 19.36 -2.36 -2.22
C THR A 381 18.49 -1.51 -3.15
N GLU A 382 18.06 -2.09 -4.26
CA GLU A 382 17.23 -1.41 -5.27
C GLU A 382 15.87 -0.97 -4.73
N ARG A 383 15.19 -1.84 -3.98
CA ARG A 383 13.85 -1.54 -3.45
C ARG A 383 13.84 -0.36 -2.48
N LYS A 384 14.96 -0.06 -1.80
CA LYS A 384 15.07 1.07 -0.85
C LYS A 384 14.84 2.44 -1.49
N HIS A 385 15.04 2.58 -2.79
CA HIS A 385 14.75 3.84 -3.48
C HIS A 385 13.29 4.26 -3.34
N LEU A 386 12.36 3.29 -3.35
CA LEU A 386 10.94 3.57 -3.18
C LEU A 386 10.47 3.33 -1.74
N ASP A 387 10.79 2.16 -1.17
CA ASP A 387 10.22 1.74 0.11
C ASP A 387 10.65 2.64 1.27
N ALA A 388 11.92 3.06 1.32
CA ALA A 388 12.42 3.95 2.36
C ALA A 388 11.73 5.32 2.31
N VAL A 389 11.52 5.87 1.09
CA VAL A 389 10.81 7.14 0.88
C VAL A 389 9.38 7.04 1.37
N ILE A 390 8.63 6.02 0.93
CA ILE A 390 7.22 5.84 1.31
C ILE A 390 7.08 5.50 2.81
N ASN A 391 8.00 4.70 3.37
CA ASN A 391 7.99 4.36 4.79
C ASN A 391 8.24 5.59 5.67
N ALA A 392 9.26 6.38 5.34
CA ALA A 392 9.58 7.61 6.07
C ALA A 392 8.44 8.64 5.95
N LEU A 393 7.90 8.82 4.73
CA LEU A 393 6.79 9.74 4.50
C LEU A 393 5.52 9.32 5.25
N SER A 394 5.20 8.02 5.26
CA SER A 394 4.03 7.50 5.99
C SER A 394 4.13 7.77 7.49
N LEU A 395 5.29 7.55 8.09
CA LEU A 395 5.51 7.80 9.51
C LEU A 395 5.50 9.30 9.83
N ALA A 396 6.21 10.10 9.01
CA ALA A 396 6.28 11.54 9.19
C ALA A 396 4.90 12.21 9.07
N LEU A 397 4.12 11.88 8.02
CA LEU A 397 2.78 12.44 7.83
C LEU A 397 1.82 12.01 8.93
N TYR A 398 1.87 10.75 9.37
CA TYR A 398 1.02 10.32 10.48
C TYR A 398 1.36 11.10 11.77
N THR A 399 2.63 11.19 12.13
CA THR A 399 3.06 11.93 13.32
C THR A 399 2.68 13.40 13.25
N LEU A 400 2.88 14.01 12.08
CA LEU A 400 2.56 15.41 11.82
C LEU A 400 1.07 15.69 11.88
N PHE A 401 0.25 14.83 11.25
CA PHE A 401 -1.21 15.01 11.22
C PHE A 401 -1.87 14.65 12.55
N ALA A 402 -1.28 13.74 13.30
CA ALA A 402 -1.70 13.46 14.66
C ALA A 402 -1.42 14.62 15.62
N ALA A 403 -0.34 15.38 15.41
CA ALA A 403 0.04 16.60 16.14
C ALA A 403 -0.12 16.53 17.66
N ASP A 404 0.43 15.47 18.28
CA ASP A 404 0.23 15.11 19.69
C ASP A 404 0.77 16.11 20.71
N ASN A 405 1.57 17.08 20.26
CA ASN A 405 2.16 18.10 21.10
C ASN A 405 2.27 19.45 20.38
N LYS A 406 2.54 20.51 21.15
CA LYS A 406 2.60 21.88 20.62
C LYS A 406 3.65 22.09 19.51
N TYR A 407 4.74 21.34 19.49
CA TYR A 407 5.79 21.43 18.47
C TYR A 407 5.33 20.80 17.15
N LEU A 408 4.68 19.65 17.21
CA LEU A 408 4.06 19.03 16.05
C LEU A 408 2.89 19.88 15.49
N GLN A 409 2.16 20.60 16.36
CA GLN A 409 1.14 21.56 15.90
C GLN A 409 1.74 22.75 15.14
N ILE A 410 2.95 23.21 15.50
CA ILE A 410 3.70 24.22 14.72
C ILE A 410 4.01 23.66 13.34
N LEU A 411 4.54 22.43 13.25
CA LEU A 411 4.84 21.75 11.98
C LEU A 411 3.57 21.49 11.16
N GLN A 412 2.48 21.04 11.77
CA GLN A 412 1.19 20.80 11.10
C GLN A 412 0.66 22.08 10.43
N ARG A 413 0.66 23.18 11.16
CA ARG A 413 0.30 24.51 10.59
C ARG A 413 1.26 24.93 9.48
N GLY A 414 2.54 24.66 9.66
CA GLY A 414 3.59 24.96 8.69
C GLY A 414 3.41 24.19 7.39
N VAL A 415 3.17 22.87 7.45
CA VAL A 415 2.96 22.03 6.27
C VAL A 415 1.72 22.43 5.49
N PHE A 416 0.62 22.70 6.20
CA PHE A 416 -0.61 23.13 5.56
C PHE A 416 -0.41 24.49 4.82
N ALA A 417 0.21 25.47 5.50
CA ALA A 417 0.54 26.76 4.89
C ALA A 417 1.54 26.64 3.73
N TYR A 418 2.45 25.66 3.80
CA TYR A 418 3.39 25.34 2.72
C TYR A 418 2.64 24.83 1.48
N PHE A 419 1.67 23.93 1.65
CA PHE A 419 0.84 23.42 0.56
C PHE A 419 -0.03 24.48 -0.08
N LEU A 420 -0.55 25.45 0.69
CA LEU A 420 -1.32 26.56 0.15
C LEU A 420 -0.54 27.46 -0.83
N ARG A 421 0.79 27.32 -0.91
CA ARG A 421 1.62 28.06 -1.89
C ARG A 421 1.51 27.49 -3.30
N GLY A 422 1.07 26.23 -3.47
CA GLY A 422 0.95 25.58 -4.78
C GLY A 422 2.29 25.30 -5.47
N GLY A 423 2.24 24.96 -6.75
CA GLY A 423 3.44 24.73 -7.57
C GLY A 423 4.35 23.62 -7.01
N VAL A 424 5.66 23.87 -6.96
CA VAL A 424 6.66 22.87 -6.48
C VAL A 424 6.47 22.50 -5.01
N TYR A 425 5.87 23.39 -4.20
CA TYR A 425 5.58 23.16 -2.78
C TYR A 425 4.52 22.08 -2.54
N VAL A 426 3.80 21.73 -3.56
CA VAL A 426 2.79 20.67 -3.59
C VAL A 426 3.22 19.54 -4.51
N GLY A 427 3.74 19.85 -5.69
CA GLY A 427 4.10 18.88 -6.74
C GLY A 427 5.15 17.86 -6.27
N GLN A 428 6.17 18.29 -5.54
CA GLN A 428 7.17 17.36 -5.00
C GLN A 428 6.62 16.44 -3.88
N PRO A 429 5.96 16.94 -2.83
CA PRO A 429 5.31 16.11 -1.83
C PRO A 429 4.33 15.08 -2.40
N ILE A 430 3.48 15.48 -3.35
CA ILE A 430 2.54 14.54 -3.96
C ILE A 430 3.23 13.53 -4.89
N GLY A 431 4.30 13.93 -5.57
CA GLY A 431 5.15 13.03 -6.35
C GLY A 431 5.83 11.97 -5.51
N LEU A 432 6.31 12.33 -4.31
CA LEU A 432 6.83 11.38 -3.31
C LEU A 432 5.71 10.42 -2.83
N LEU A 433 4.55 10.97 -2.45
CA LEU A 433 3.41 10.22 -1.94
C LEU A 433 2.85 9.23 -2.96
N SER A 434 2.73 9.65 -4.22
CA SER A 434 2.26 8.82 -5.33
C SER A 434 3.24 7.71 -5.75
N GLY A 435 4.49 7.76 -5.22
CA GLY A 435 5.58 6.85 -5.60
C GLY A 435 6.19 7.13 -6.97
N LEU A 436 5.87 8.28 -7.58
CA LEU A 436 6.40 8.68 -8.88
C LEU A 436 7.78 9.36 -8.78
N ILE A 437 8.10 9.94 -7.62
CA ILE A 437 9.40 10.55 -7.32
C ILE A 437 10.07 9.76 -6.17
N PRO A 438 10.67 8.58 -6.42
CA PRO A 438 11.32 7.76 -5.39
C PRO A 438 12.72 8.31 -5.04
N SER A 439 12.79 9.57 -4.58
CA SER A 439 14.04 10.26 -4.29
C SER A 439 14.16 10.66 -2.82
N ILE A 440 15.13 10.07 -2.14
CA ILE A 440 15.42 10.41 -0.74
C ILE A 440 15.88 11.88 -0.60
N TRP A 441 16.58 12.42 -1.58
CA TRP A 441 17.04 13.82 -1.57
C TRP A 441 15.87 14.80 -1.69
N VAL A 442 14.87 14.49 -2.55
CA VAL A 442 13.64 15.28 -2.65
C VAL A 442 12.85 15.20 -1.36
N LEU A 443 12.79 14.03 -0.71
CA LEU A 443 12.16 13.87 0.60
C LEU A 443 12.85 14.75 1.65
N PHE A 444 14.18 14.67 1.79
CA PHE A 444 14.95 15.46 2.74
C PHE A 444 14.78 16.96 2.50
N SER A 445 14.93 17.42 1.25
CA SER A 445 14.80 18.85 0.93
C SER A 445 13.42 19.39 1.29
N ASN A 446 12.34 18.66 1.00
CA ASN A 446 10.99 19.06 1.38
C ASN A 446 10.78 19.04 2.90
N PHE A 447 11.33 18.03 3.60
CA PHE A 447 11.21 17.95 5.05
C PHE A 447 11.79 19.18 5.73
N PHE A 448 13.03 19.56 5.37
CA PHE A 448 13.68 20.76 5.94
C PHE A 448 13.00 22.06 5.46
N ALA A 449 12.58 22.12 4.20
CA ALA A 449 11.86 23.30 3.70
C ALA A 449 10.56 23.55 4.49
N VAL A 450 9.79 22.51 4.78
CA VAL A 450 8.58 22.60 5.61
C VAL A 450 8.94 23.02 7.03
N ALA A 451 9.97 22.41 7.64
CA ALA A 451 10.39 22.73 9.01
C ALA A 451 10.85 24.20 9.14
N PHE A 452 11.69 24.69 8.24
CA PHE A 452 12.12 26.09 8.22
C PHE A 452 10.94 27.04 7.96
N TYR A 453 10.02 26.67 7.07
CA TYR A 453 8.84 27.49 6.82
C TYR A 453 7.92 27.57 8.05
N ALA A 454 7.73 26.44 8.76
CA ALA A 454 6.99 26.39 10.01
C ALA A 454 7.63 27.27 11.10
N CYS A 455 8.96 27.21 11.24
CA CYS A 455 9.72 28.07 12.15
C CYS A 455 9.53 29.57 11.83
N ARG A 456 9.60 29.94 10.54
CA ARG A 456 9.36 31.31 10.10
C ARG A 456 7.94 31.79 10.47
N LEU A 457 6.92 30.96 10.25
CA LEU A 457 5.55 31.27 10.63
C LEU A 457 5.38 31.42 12.12
N ASN A 458 6.03 30.56 12.94
CA ASN A 458 6.01 30.65 14.37
C ASN A 458 6.63 31.94 14.90
N PHE A 459 7.80 32.37 14.32
CA PHE A 459 8.37 33.68 14.63
C PHE A 459 7.43 34.83 14.28
N ALA A 460 6.81 34.81 13.09
CA ALA A 460 5.89 35.85 12.68
C ALA A 460 4.65 35.94 13.62
N ALA A 461 4.14 34.79 14.05
CA ALA A 461 2.97 34.74 14.96
C ALA A 461 3.27 35.22 16.38
N ARG A 462 4.50 35.00 16.88
CA ARG A 462 4.91 35.39 18.24
C ARG A 462 5.32 36.85 18.34
N GLY A 463 5.74 37.47 17.25
CA GLY A 463 6.25 38.85 17.22
C GLY A 463 7.54 39.05 18.02
N ILE A 464 7.95 40.31 18.23
CA ILE A 464 9.20 40.66 18.92
C ILE A 464 9.19 40.23 20.38
N VAL A 465 8.09 40.42 21.09
CA VAL A 465 7.96 40.07 22.51
C VAL A 465 8.04 38.55 22.74
N GLY A 466 7.50 37.77 21.82
CA GLY A 466 7.54 36.29 21.89
C GLY A 466 8.79 35.64 21.30
N PHE A 467 9.75 36.42 20.82
CA PHE A 467 10.93 35.91 20.11
C PHE A 467 11.74 34.86 20.90
N PRO A 468 12.05 35.04 22.20
CA PRO A 468 12.80 34.03 22.96
C PRO A 468 12.06 32.69 23.03
N LEU A 469 10.74 32.72 23.23
CA LEU A 469 9.91 31.51 23.25
C LEU A 469 9.85 30.85 21.86
N ALA A 470 9.66 31.64 20.80
CA ALA A 470 9.67 31.15 19.44
C ALA A 470 11.01 30.52 19.06
N LEU A 471 12.12 31.10 19.51
CA LEU A 471 13.46 30.56 19.28
C LEU A 471 13.62 29.17 19.94
N TYR A 472 13.20 29.05 21.21
CA TYR A 472 13.23 27.77 21.92
C TYR A 472 12.34 26.71 21.21
N GLU A 473 11.09 27.08 20.89
CA GLU A 473 10.15 26.18 20.18
C GLU A 473 10.69 25.74 18.83
N ASN A 474 11.30 26.62 18.06
CA ASN A 474 11.85 26.33 16.75
C ASN A 474 13.10 25.42 16.84
N ILE A 475 13.94 25.60 17.87
CA ILE A 475 15.05 24.65 18.13
C ILE A 475 14.48 23.25 18.34
N VAL A 476 13.46 23.09 19.19
CA VAL A 476 12.83 21.78 19.44
C VAL A 476 12.13 21.21 18.21
N VAL A 477 11.64 22.05 17.29
CA VAL A 477 11.03 21.63 16.02
C VAL A 477 12.08 21.09 15.04
N LEU A 478 13.32 21.62 15.08
CA LEU A 478 14.39 21.26 14.15
C LEU A 478 15.22 20.06 14.62
N PHE A 479 15.27 19.79 15.92
CA PHE A 479 16.03 18.71 16.56
C PHE A 479 15.14 17.78 17.39
#